data_a6abfaf279c0aaa212d9df576868dd46
#
_entry.id   a6abfaf279c0aaa212d9df576868dd46
#
_cell.length_a   1.000
_cell.length_b   1.000
_cell.length_c   1.000
_cell.angle_alpha   90.00
_cell.angle_beta   90.00
_cell.angle_gamma   90.00
#
_symmetry.space_group_name_H-M   'P 1'
#
loop_
_entity.id
_entity.type
_entity.pdbx_description
1 polymer ?
#
loop_
_entity_poly.entity_id
_entity_poly.type
_entity_poly.pdbx_seq_one_letter_code
_entity_poly.pdbx_strand_id
1 'polypeptide(L)'
;NCKECGSPTCMAFCMKVAQGAVALDKCPYFSEEAKAKLSEATAPPMKTITVGNDIKLGGETVLFRHEKTLVNRNRFAVPVCTCMDEAAADQKLADIQKVDYERIGEREYIEFVMVRCEKDSADKWEDLVKKAAATGRTLILNCTCPECAKKALAICKDGPSSTAPRRRTTRR
;
A
#
# COMPACT_ATOMS: atom_id res chain seq x y z
N ASN A 1 -29.28 25.30 -17.81
CA ASN A 1 -28.22 24.38 -18.33
C ASN A 1 -26.98 25.20 -18.63
N CYS A 2 -26.08 25.34 -17.64
CA CYS A 2 -24.89 26.14 -17.76
C CYS A 2 -23.82 25.51 -18.71
N LYS A 3 -23.79 24.18 -18.82
CA LYS A 3 -22.82 23.38 -19.61
C LYS A 3 -21.34 23.59 -19.22
N GLU A 4 -21.06 24.33 -18.15
CA GLU A 4 -19.69 24.65 -17.71
C GLU A 4 -18.88 23.42 -17.30
N CYS A 5 -19.54 22.37 -16.81
CA CYS A 5 -18.93 21.08 -16.52
C CYS A 5 -18.63 20.20 -17.76
N GLY A 6 -18.88 20.69 -18.97
CA GLY A 6 -18.68 19.94 -20.20
C GLY A 6 -19.71 18.83 -20.46
N SER A 7 -20.81 18.81 -19.72
CA SER A 7 -21.91 17.86 -19.91
C SER A 7 -23.16 18.56 -20.48
N PRO A 8 -23.91 17.89 -21.37
CA PRO A 8 -25.06 18.51 -22.05
C PRO A 8 -26.21 18.84 -21.06
N THR A 9 -26.34 18.08 -19.98
CA THR A 9 -27.33 18.28 -18.92
C THR A 9 -26.75 17.92 -17.55
N CYS A 10 -27.31 18.47 -16.46
CA CYS A 10 -26.92 18.11 -15.10
C CYS A 10 -27.15 16.63 -14.82
N MET A 11 -28.20 16.02 -15.37
CA MET A 11 -28.45 14.60 -15.23
C MET A 11 -27.33 13.75 -15.87
N ALA A 12 -26.88 14.12 -17.07
CA ALA A 12 -25.76 13.44 -17.73
C ALA A 12 -24.44 13.62 -16.95
N PHE A 13 -24.25 14.77 -16.30
CA PHE A 13 -23.13 14.98 -15.39
C PHE A 13 -23.20 14.03 -14.17
N CYS A 14 -24.36 13.98 -13.51
CA CYS A 14 -24.55 13.07 -12.37
C CYS A 14 -24.33 11.60 -12.73
N MET A 15 -24.78 11.16 -13.90
CA MET A 15 -24.52 9.79 -14.37
C MET A 15 -23.01 9.52 -14.59
N LYS A 16 -22.29 10.46 -15.17
CA LYS A 16 -20.83 10.34 -15.35
C LYS A 16 -20.09 10.33 -14.01
N VAL A 17 -20.54 11.12 -13.04
CA VAL A 17 -19.97 11.12 -11.69
C VAL A 17 -20.23 9.78 -11.00
N ALA A 18 -21.46 9.26 -11.10
CA ALA A 18 -21.81 7.95 -10.54
C ALA A 18 -21.00 6.79 -11.15
N GLN A 19 -20.59 6.93 -12.42
CA GLN A 19 -19.72 5.98 -13.12
C GLN A 19 -18.23 6.20 -12.82
N GLY A 20 -17.88 7.25 -12.06
CA GLY A 20 -16.49 7.60 -11.78
C GLY A 20 -15.73 8.22 -12.97
N ALA A 21 -16.43 8.53 -14.06
CA ALA A 21 -15.82 9.08 -15.29
C ALA A 21 -15.46 10.56 -15.18
N VAL A 22 -16.09 11.29 -14.27
CA VAL A 22 -15.88 12.73 -14.08
C VAL A 22 -15.86 13.05 -12.58
N ALA A 23 -14.91 13.88 -12.15
CA ALA A 23 -14.85 14.35 -10.78
C ALA A 23 -15.93 15.41 -10.49
N LEU A 24 -16.44 15.41 -9.25
CA LEU A 24 -17.45 16.36 -8.76
C LEU A 24 -17.02 17.82 -8.86
N ASP A 25 -15.71 18.07 -8.71
CA ASP A 25 -15.14 19.43 -8.70
C ASP A 25 -15.31 20.18 -10.02
N LYS A 26 -15.62 19.49 -11.12
CA LYS A 26 -15.91 20.12 -12.41
C LYS A 26 -17.20 20.93 -12.44
N CYS A 27 -18.09 20.75 -11.45
CA CYS A 27 -19.31 21.56 -11.37
C CYS A 27 -19.12 22.71 -10.36
N PRO A 28 -19.14 23.98 -10.80
CA PRO A 28 -18.93 25.12 -9.91
C PRO A 28 -20.12 25.40 -8.98
N TYR A 29 -21.27 24.84 -9.27
CA TYR A 29 -22.53 25.09 -8.53
C TYR A 29 -22.79 24.08 -7.41
N PHE A 30 -21.93 23.11 -7.18
CA PHE A 30 -22.04 22.21 -6.04
C PHE A 30 -21.55 22.87 -4.77
N SER A 31 -22.37 22.81 -3.70
CA SER A 31 -21.91 23.25 -2.37
C SER A 31 -20.82 22.34 -1.85
N GLU A 32 -19.90 22.88 -1.05
CA GLU A 32 -18.80 22.10 -0.44
C GLU A 32 -19.30 20.94 0.43
N GLU A 33 -20.43 21.14 1.14
CA GLU A 33 -21.07 20.08 1.92
C GLU A 33 -21.60 18.94 1.05
N ALA A 34 -22.22 19.26 -0.09
CA ALA A 34 -22.69 18.26 -1.04
C ALA A 34 -21.52 17.52 -1.69
N LYS A 35 -20.42 18.21 -2.02
CA LYS A 35 -19.20 17.61 -2.53
C LYS A 35 -18.61 16.62 -1.52
N ALA A 36 -18.50 17.01 -0.24
CA ALA A 36 -17.97 16.15 0.81
C ALA A 36 -18.80 14.87 0.99
N LYS A 37 -20.13 14.99 1.10
CA LYS A 37 -21.03 13.84 1.25
C LYS A 37 -21.02 12.90 0.04
N LEU A 38 -21.01 13.45 -1.16
CA LEU A 38 -20.97 12.65 -2.38
C LEU A 38 -19.61 12.01 -2.60
N SER A 39 -18.51 12.70 -2.30
CA SER A 39 -17.15 12.14 -2.41
C SER A 39 -16.95 10.96 -1.44
N GLU A 40 -17.51 11.05 -0.23
CA GLU A 40 -17.49 9.96 0.74
C GLU A 40 -18.33 8.76 0.26
N ALA A 41 -19.51 9.01 -0.29
CA ALA A 41 -20.39 7.96 -0.81
C ALA A 41 -19.87 7.29 -2.08
N THR A 42 -19.14 8.02 -2.93
CA THR A 42 -18.58 7.51 -4.19
C THR A 42 -17.13 7.03 -4.05
N ALA A 43 -16.51 7.22 -2.88
CA ALA A 43 -15.16 6.76 -2.64
C ALA A 43 -15.05 5.23 -2.82
N PRO A 44 -14.12 4.74 -3.65
CA PRO A 44 -13.93 3.30 -3.80
C PRO A 44 -13.58 2.67 -2.45
N PRO A 45 -14.15 1.51 -2.10
CA PRO A 45 -13.92 0.86 -0.81
C PRO A 45 -12.45 0.49 -0.61
N MET A 46 -11.71 0.26 -1.68
CA MET A 46 -10.28 0.03 -1.68
C MET A 46 -9.54 1.21 -2.31
N LYS A 47 -8.94 2.05 -1.47
CA LYS A 47 -8.11 3.17 -1.91
C LYS A 47 -6.75 2.70 -2.42
N THR A 48 -6.23 3.38 -3.43
CA THR A 48 -4.84 3.21 -3.84
C THR A 48 -3.93 3.83 -2.79
N ILE A 49 -2.95 3.07 -2.31
CA ILE A 49 -1.89 3.55 -1.44
C ILE A 49 -0.56 3.48 -2.18
N THR A 50 0.26 4.50 -2.02
CA THR A 50 1.63 4.50 -2.54
C THR A 50 2.58 4.12 -1.42
N VAL A 51 3.43 3.15 -1.69
CA VAL A 51 4.41 2.61 -0.75
C VAL A 51 5.78 2.73 -1.38
N GLY A 52 6.72 3.29 -0.62
CA GLY A 52 8.05 3.48 -1.16
C GLY A 52 8.10 4.51 -2.27
N ASN A 53 9.04 4.31 -3.18
CA ASN A 53 9.35 5.26 -4.24
C ASN A 53 8.45 5.13 -5.47
N ASP A 54 7.24 4.62 -5.42
CA ASP A 54 6.26 4.59 -6.51
C ASP A 54 5.46 3.28 -6.63
N ILE A 55 5.58 2.37 -5.67
CA ILE A 55 4.81 1.14 -5.69
C ILE A 55 3.37 1.45 -5.27
N LYS A 56 2.46 1.41 -6.21
CA LYS A 56 1.03 1.57 -5.96
C LYS A 56 0.40 0.22 -5.62
N LEU A 57 -0.38 0.21 -4.54
CA LEU A 57 -1.11 -0.95 -4.05
C LEU A 57 -2.59 -0.62 -3.91
N GLY A 58 -3.43 -1.63 -4.09
CA GLY A 58 -4.87 -1.48 -3.98
C GLY A 58 -5.47 -0.77 -5.19
N GLY A 59 -6.51 0.00 -4.93
CA GLY A 59 -7.35 0.57 -5.97
C GLY A 59 -8.29 -0.47 -6.56
N GLU A 60 -9.53 -0.07 -6.71
CA GLU A 60 -10.60 -0.93 -7.19
C GLU A 60 -11.42 -0.16 -8.20
N THR A 61 -11.71 -0.77 -9.34
CA THR A 61 -12.65 -0.27 -10.33
C THR A 61 -13.82 -1.23 -10.39
N VAL A 62 -15.03 -0.70 -10.18
CA VAL A 62 -16.27 -1.43 -10.33
C VAL A 62 -16.92 -0.95 -11.61
N LEU A 63 -16.85 -1.73 -12.68
CA LEU A 63 -17.49 -1.45 -13.95
C LEU A 63 -18.96 -1.86 -13.90
N PHE A 64 -19.24 -2.99 -13.31
CA PHE A 64 -20.59 -3.52 -13.10
C PHE A 64 -20.72 -4.04 -11.67
N ARG A 65 -21.97 -4.22 -11.23
CA ARG A 65 -22.30 -4.61 -9.85
C ARG A 65 -21.52 -5.83 -9.30
N HIS A 66 -21.10 -6.73 -10.15
CA HIS A 66 -20.41 -7.97 -9.80
C HIS A 66 -19.00 -8.09 -10.36
N GLU A 67 -18.54 -7.10 -11.12
CA GLU A 67 -17.19 -7.07 -11.67
C GLU A 67 -16.32 -6.06 -10.91
N LYS A 68 -15.49 -6.58 -10.04
CA LYS A 68 -14.47 -5.82 -9.34
C LYS A 68 -13.11 -6.13 -9.94
N THR A 69 -12.45 -5.10 -10.44
CA THR A 69 -11.11 -5.23 -10.98
C THR A 69 -10.13 -4.46 -10.12
N LEU A 70 -9.06 -5.12 -9.71
CA LEU A 70 -7.95 -4.46 -9.04
C LEU A 70 -7.17 -3.62 -10.05
N VAL A 71 -6.98 -2.34 -9.75
CA VAL A 71 -6.28 -1.39 -10.64
C VAL A 71 -4.78 -1.63 -10.65
N ASN A 72 -4.21 -1.92 -9.48
CA ASN A 72 -2.78 -2.12 -9.33
C ASN A 72 -2.46 -3.61 -9.17
N ARG A 73 -1.30 -4.01 -9.74
CA ARG A 73 -0.78 -5.37 -9.62
C ARG A 73 -0.61 -5.75 -8.14
N ASN A 74 -0.98 -6.98 -7.80
CA ASN A 74 -0.68 -7.54 -6.50
C ASN A 74 0.84 -7.73 -6.34
N ARG A 75 1.33 -7.46 -5.14
CA ARG A 75 2.75 -7.54 -4.79
C ARG A 75 2.97 -8.58 -3.70
N PHE A 76 4.16 -9.14 -3.66
CA PHE A 76 4.53 -10.16 -2.70
C PHE A 76 5.39 -9.58 -1.58
N ALA A 77 5.06 -9.96 -0.34
CA ALA A 77 5.83 -9.63 0.84
C ALA A 77 6.27 -10.93 1.52
N VAL A 78 7.57 -11.14 1.66
CA VAL A 78 8.12 -12.32 2.34
C VAL A 78 8.38 -11.96 3.80
N PRO A 79 7.76 -12.68 4.76
CA PRO A 79 7.95 -12.43 6.18
C PRO A 79 9.26 -13.03 6.69
N VAL A 80 10.01 -12.23 7.45
CA VAL A 80 11.16 -12.65 8.26
C VAL A 80 10.87 -12.25 9.70
N CYS A 81 11.00 -13.18 10.63
CA CYS A 81 10.63 -13.00 12.03
C CYS A 81 11.87 -13.00 12.93
N THR A 82 11.84 -12.23 14.02
CA THR A 82 12.86 -12.30 15.07
C THR A 82 12.87 -13.63 15.83
N CYS A 83 11.81 -14.42 15.71
CA CYS A 83 11.71 -15.76 16.29
C CYS A 83 12.50 -16.83 15.52
N MET A 84 13.00 -16.50 14.31
CA MET A 84 13.80 -17.42 13.51
C MET A 84 15.25 -17.45 14.01
N ASP A 85 15.92 -18.57 13.74
CA ASP A 85 17.36 -18.64 13.91
C ASP A 85 18.05 -17.66 12.95
N GLU A 86 19.16 -17.09 13.39
CA GLU A 86 19.88 -16.07 12.62
C GLU A 86 20.32 -16.61 11.25
N ALA A 87 20.86 -17.82 11.22
CA ALA A 87 21.27 -18.47 9.97
C ALA A 87 20.09 -18.68 9.01
N ALA A 88 18.92 -19.06 9.54
CA ALA A 88 17.71 -19.26 8.74
C ALA A 88 17.16 -17.91 8.20
N ALA A 89 17.27 -16.84 9.00
CA ALA A 89 16.88 -15.50 8.57
C ALA A 89 17.80 -14.98 7.46
N ASP A 90 19.12 -15.14 7.62
CA ASP A 90 20.11 -14.74 6.64
C ASP A 90 19.97 -15.52 5.32
N GLN A 91 19.75 -16.84 5.40
CA GLN A 91 19.48 -17.66 4.22
C GLN A 91 18.22 -17.19 3.49
N LYS A 92 17.15 -16.90 4.23
CA LYS A 92 15.91 -16.41 3.65
C LYS A 92 16.06 -15.05 2.97
N LEU A 93 16.83 -14.13 3.56
CA LEU A 93 17.15 -12.85 2.95
C LEU A 93 17.98 -13.00 1.67
N ALA A 94 18.96 -13.94 1.67
CA ALA A 94 19.73 -14.28 0.48
C ALA A 94 18.86 -14.87 -0.62
N ASP A 95 17.92 -15.73 -0.27
CA ASP A 95 16.98 -16.33 -1.24
C ASP A 95 16.01 -15.30 -1.83
N ILE A 96 15.58 -14.30 -1.04
CA ILE A 96 14.81 -13.16 -1.55
C ILE A 96 15.58 -12.39 -2.63
N GLN A 97 16.87 -12.22 -2.46
CA GLN A 97 17.73 -11.54 -3.44
C GLN A 97 17.93 -12.36 -4.73
N LYS A 98 17.98 -13.70 -4.61
CA LYS A 98 18.09 -14.59 -5.78
C LYS A 98 16.85 -14.61 -6.65
N VAL A 99 15.68 -14.32 -6.08
CA VAL A 99 14.43 -14.20 -6.84
C VAL A 99 14.39 -12.84 -7.52
N ASP A 100 15.10 -12.74 -8.62
CA ASP A 100 15.14 -11.57 -9.50
C ASP A 100 15.48 -12.08 -10.90
N TYR A 101 14.48 -12.32 -11.71
CA TYR A 101 14.61 -12.88 -13.03
C TYR A 101 13.58 -12.30 -14.01
N GLU A 102 13.86 -12.37 -15.28
CA GLU A 102 12.95 -11.96 -16.34
C GLU A 102 12.16 -13.16 -16.86
N ARG A 103 10.83 -13.01 -16.97
CA ARG A 103 9.94 -13.99 -17.55
C ARG A 103 8.95 -13.32 -18.48
N ILE A 104 8.94 -13.75 -19.72
CA ILE A 104 8.01 -13.24 -20.76
C ILE A 104 8.10 -11.70 -20.91
N GLY A 105 9.32 -11.14 -20.82
CA GLY A 105 9.55 -9.70 -20.94
C GLY A 105 9.18 -8.89 -19.69
N GLU A 106 8.78 -9.54 -18.60
CA GLU A 106 8.51 -8.90 -17.31
C GLU A 106 9.52 -9.34 -16.27
N ARG A 107 10.01 -8.37 -15.47
CA ARG A 107 10.88 -8.65 -14.34
C ARG A 107 10.06 -9.13 -13.16
N GLU A 108 10.35 -10.35 -12.70
CA GLU A 108 9.75 -10.94 -11.52
C GLU A 108 10.74 -10.90 -10.36
N TYR A 109 10.35 -10.23 -9.30
CA TYR A 109 11.16 -10.10 -8.09
C TYR A 109 10.26 -9.93 -6.86
N ILE A 110 10.82 -10.16 -5.69
CA ILE A 110 10.12 -9.93 -4.43
C ILE A 110 10.26 -8.46 -4.07
N GLU A 111 9.15 -7.73 -4.06
CA GLU A 111 9.13 -6.28 -3.85
C GLU A 111 9.26 -5.90 -2.38
N PHE A 112 8.69 -6.71 -1.48
CA PHE A 112 8.63 -6.36 -0.08
C PHE A 112 9.26 -7.43 0.82
N VAL A 113 9.96 -6.98 1.83
CA VAL A 113 10.38 -7.81 2.97
C VAL A 113 9.61 -7.35 4.20
N MET A 114 8.81 -8.25 4.77
CA MET A 114 8.08 -7.96 6.00
C MET A 114 8.89 -8.43 7.21
N VAL A 115 9.39 -7.48 7.99
CA VAL A 115 10.11 -7.81 9.23
C VAL A 115 9.11 -7.81 10.39
N ARG A 116 8.98 -8.96 11.05
CA ARG A 116 8.07 -9.17 12.18
C ARG A 116 8.84 -9.24 13.48
N CYS A 117 8.45 -8.42 14.45
CA CYS A 117 8.97 -8.43 15.80
C CYS A 117 8.05 -9.26 16.71
N GLU A 118 8.59 -10.28 17.35
CA GLU A 118 7.95 -10.97 18.47
C GLU A 118 8.43 -10.36 19.78
N LYS A 119 7.56 -10.35 20.80
CA LYS A 119 7.81 -9.67 22.07
C LYS A 119 9.06 -10.19 22.79
N ASP A 120 9.32 -11.48 22.69
CA ASP A 120 10.41 -12.14 23.41
C ASP A 120 11.77 -12.06 22.70
N SER A 121 11.84 -11.39 21.57
CA SER A 121 13.04 -11.34 20.71
C SER A 121 13.33 -9.93 20.22
N ALA A 122 13.04 -8.92 21.04
CA ALA A 122 13.21 -7.51 20.67
C ALA A 122 14.69 -7.11 20.48
N ASP A 123 15.62 -7.80 21.11
CA ASP A 123 17.06 -7.51 21.01
C ASP A 123 17.60 -7.79 19.60
N LYS A 124 17.06 -8.79 18.91
CA LYS A 124 17.45 -9.15 17.54
C LYS A 124 16.78 -8.25 16.48
N TRP A 125 15.85 -7.38 16.90
CA TRP A 125 15.04 -6.60 15.99
C TRP A 125 15.84 -5.62 15.15
N GLU A 126 16.71 -4.85 15.78
CA GLU A 126 17.48 -3.81 15.11
C GLU A 126 18.44 -4.41 14.06
N ASP A 127 19.09 -5.51 14.39
CA ASP A 127 20.03 -6.18 13.48
C ASP A 127 19.30 -6.82 12.31
N LEU A 128 18.12 -7.43 12.56
CA LEU A 128 17.31 -7.99 11.50
C LEU A 128 16.78 -6.91 10.54
N VAL A 129 16.40 -5.74 11.07
CA VAL A 129 15.98 -4.60 10.25
C VAL A 129 17.13 -4.08 9.40
N LYS A 130 18.35 -3.97 9.96
CA LYS A 130 19.55 -3.55 9.21
C LYS A 130 19.87 -4.55 8.08
N LYS A 131 19.85 -5.85 8.37
CA LYS A 131 20.09 -6.90 7.38
C LYS A 131 19.00 -6.88 6.27
N ALA A 132 17.75 -6.70 6.65
CA ALA A 132 16.66 -6.57 5.69
C ALA A 132 16.78 -5.30 4.84
N ALA A 133 17.18 -4.17 5.42
CA ALA A 133 17.42 -2.92 4.69
C ALA A 133 18.55 -3.05 3.66
N ALA A 134 19.61 -3.80 3.99
CA ALA A 134 20.72 -4.07 3.08
C ALA A 134 20.30 -4.83 1.80
N THR A 135 19.14 -5.50 1.79
CA THR A 135 18.64 -6.17 0.59
C THR A 135 18.16 -5.19 -0.50
N GLY A 136 18.00 -3.90 -0.19
CA GLY A 136 17.49 -2.88 -1.12
C GLY A 136 16.00 -3.02 -1.44
N ARG A 137 15.28 -3.93 -0.79
CA ARG A 137 13.83 -4.11 -0.97
C ARG A 137 13.05 -3.20 -0.03
N THR A 138 11.82 -2.87 -0.40
CA THR A 138 10.95 -2.05 0.46
C THR A 138 10.53 -2.84 1.70
N LEU A 139 10.69 -2.25 2.88
CA LEU A 139 10.42 -2.92 4.14
C LEU A 139 9.00 -2.67 4.63
N ILE A 140 8.36 -3.71 5.15
CA ILE A 140 7.10 -3.65 5.90
C ILE A 140 7.41 -4.02 7.35
N LEU A 141 7.28 -3.06 8.25
CA LEU A 141 7.54 -3.28 9.68
C LEU A 141 6.26 -3.75 10.38
N ASN A 142 6.32 -4.93 10.99
CA ASN A 142 5.21 -5.49 11.77
C ASN A 142 5.65 -5.69 13.23
N CYS A 143 5.46 -4.68 14.05
CA CYS A 143 5.77 -4.71 15.46
C CYS A 143 4.61 -4.16 16.29
N THR A 144 4.45 -4.67 17.51
CA THR A 144 3.46 -4.21 18.48
C THR A 144 4.01 -3.17 19.43
N CYS A 145 5.33 -3.12 19.60
CA CYS A 145 6.02 -2.19 20.48
C CYS A 145 6.31 -0.85 19.76
N PRO A 146 5.84 0.29 20.27
CA PRO A 146 6.09 1.59 19.65
C PRO A 146 7.56 2.01 19.69
N GLU A 147 8.33 1.57 20.69
CA GLU A 147 9.76 1.88 20.77
C GLU A 147 10.57 1.13 19.72
N CYS A 148 10.26 -0.16 19.50
CA CYS A 148 10.86 -0.95 18.43
C CYS A 148 10.52 -0.34 17.06
N ALA A 149 9.29 0.17 16.88
CA ALA A 149 8.91 0.85 15.65
C ALA A 149 9.73 2.12 15.41
N LYS A 150 9.94 2.95 16.43
CA LYS A 150 10.75 4.18 16.33
C LYS A 150 12.20 3.88 15.96
N LYS A 151 12.82 2.88 16.59
CA LYS A 151 14.19 2.45 16.30
C LYS A 151 14.32 1.93 14.86
N ALA A 152 13.39 1.10 14.41
CA ALA A 152 13.39 0.61 13.04
C ALA A 152 13.20 1.74 12.02
N LEU A 153 12.31 2.70 12.28
CA LEU A 153 12.11 3.86 11.42
C LEU A 153 13.34 4.76 11.34
N ALA A 154 14.10 4.88 12.43
CA ALA A 154 15.37 5.62 12.43
C ALA A 154 16.40 4.96 11.49
N ILE A 155 16.49 3.62 11.52
CA ILE A 155 17.38 2.86 10.64
C ILE A 155 16.93 2.98 9.16
N CYS A 156 15.62 3.00 8.91
CA CYS A 156 15.07 3.03 7.56
C CYS A 156 15.04 4.45 6.94
N LYS A 157 15.26 5.51 7.70
CA LYS A 157 15.29 6.89 7.16
C LYS A 157 16.37 7.10 6.10
N ASP A 158 17.46 6.38 6.21
CA ASP A 158 18.61 6.47 5.32
C ASP A 158 18.57 5.44 4.16
N GLY A 159 17.49 4.66 4.05
CA GLY A 159 17.31 3.60 3.04
C GLY A 159 16.06 3.78 2.17
N PRO A 160 15.86 2.96 1.13
CA PRO A 160 14.68 3.02 0.29
C PRO A 160 13.43 2.76 1.13
N SER A 161 12.69 3.81 1.31
CA SER A 161 11.44 4.05 2.02
C SER A 161 10.80 2.90 2.83
N SER A 162 10.60 3.18 4.10
CA SER A 162 9.85 2.36 5.03
C SER A 162 8.35 2.66 5.00
N THR A 163 7.53 1.63 5.09
CA THR A 163 6.09 1.74 5.30
C THR A 163 5.77 1.78 6.79
N ALA A 164 4.85 2.62 7.17
CA ALA A 164 4.42 2.79 8.56
C ALA A 164 3.85 1.48 9.18
N PRO A 165 3.97 1.30 10.51
CA PRO A 165 3.45 0.14 11.21
C PRO A 165 1.93 0.04 11.08
N ARG A 166 1.44 -1.12 10.69
CA ARG A 166 0.01 -1.41 10.63
C ARG A 166 -0.53 -1.59 12.05
N ARG A 167 -1.47 -0.73 12.46
CA ARG A 167 -2.25 -0.99 13.67
C ARG A 167 -3.06 -2.28 13.48
N ARG A 168 -2.82 -3.24 14.35
CA ARG A 168 -3.65 -4.44 14.44
C ARG A 168 -5.01 -4.02 15.04
N THR A 169 -6.04 -3.89 14.21
CA THR A 169 -7.41 -3.84 14.70
C THR A 169 -7.74 -5.23 15.24
N THR A 170 -7.72 -5.36 16.54
CA THR A 170 -8.36 -6.49 17.23
C THR A 170 -9.86 -6.36 16.97
N ARG A 171 -10.40 -7.18 16.07
CA ARG A 171 -11.83 -7.47 16.07
C ARG A 171 -12.13 -8.22 17.37
N ARG A 172 -12.96 -7.64 18.21
CA ARG A 172 -13.73 -8.37 19.23
C ARG A 172 -14.80 -9.19 18.54
#